data_3a162bfac2fdf197caa05270384f8d82
#
_entry.id   3a162bfac2fdf197caa05270384f8d82
#
_cell.length_a   1.000
_cell.length_b   1.000
_cell.length_c   1.000
_cell.angle_alpha   90.00
_cell.angle_beta   90.00
_cell.angle_gamma   90.00
#
_symmetry.space_group_name_H-M   'P 1'
#
loop_
_entity.id
_entity.type
_entity.pdbx_description
1 polymer ?
#
loop_
_entity_poly.entity_id
_entity_poly.type
_entity_poly.pdbx_seq_one_letter_code
_entity_poly.pdbx_strand_id
1 'polypeptide(L)'
;MKLGIVGLPNVGKSTLFNAITDAGAQSANYPFCTIEPNVGVVAVPDKRLDKLAEMYQPEKFTPATIEFVDIAGLVKGASQGEGLGNKFLSNIREVDAVVHVVRCFENDDIIHVEGSVDPRRDIETIDLELVLADIEVLDRRIDKTRKLLKADKKYQAELDFFLRVREALEAGRSARSVECGEEEKELLASVSLLTNKPIIFAANMSEEDFQNGVENSPHFQAVQALAAQEHAAVLPICAQTEAEISGLDPEEKQLFLSDMGLTESGLDRLITACYSLLGLISYLTAGKPEVRAWTIQKGTKAPQAAGKIHTDFERGFIRAEVVAFDDLMACGTMAAAKEKGLVRSEGKEYVMQDGDIVLFRFNV
;
A
#
# COMPACT_ATOMS: atom_id res chain seq x y z
N MET A 1 3.72 -7.28 4.68
CA MET A 1 2.47 -6.89 4.00
C MET A 1 2.77 -6.77 2.53
N LYS A 2 1.89 -7.31 1.69
CA LYS A 2 2.13 -7.50 0.27
C LYS A 2 1.15 -6.67 -0.55
N LEU A 3 1.67 -5.97 -1.56
CA LEU A 3 0.87 -5.26 -2.56
C LEU A 3 0.98 -5.98 -3.90
N GLY A 4 -0.15 -6.30 -4.51
CA GLY A 4 -0.16 -6.88 -5.84
C GLY A 4 -0.17 -5.82 -6.93
N ILE A 5 0.78 -5.85 -7.85
CA ILE A 5 0.76 -4.99 -9.03
C ILE A 5 -0.03 -5.70 -10.11
N VAL A 6 -1.12 -5.10 -10.56
CA VAL A 6 -1.99 -5.62 -11.63
C VAL A 6 -2.10 -4.63 -12.78
N GLY A 7 -2.52 -5.11 -13.92
CA GLY A 7 -2.75 -4.30 -15.12
C GLY A 7 -2.83 -5.18 -16.36
N LEU A 8 -3.41 -4.66 -17.43
CA LEU A 8 -3.44 -5.31 -18.72
C LEU A 8 -2.03 -5.45 -19.31
N PRO A 9 -1.81 -6.30 -20.31
CA PRO A 9 -0.53 -6.34 -21.02
C PRO A 9 -0.17 -4.97 -21.64
N ASN A 10 1.12 -4.65 -21.66
CA ASN A 10 1.68 -3.44 -22.29
C ASN A 10 1.22 -2.09 -21.69
N VAL A 11 0.83 -2.09 -20.42
CA VAL A 11 0.49 -0.85 -19.68
C VAL A 11 1.68 -0.24 -18.92
N GLY A 12 2.87 -0.88 -18.97
CA GLY A 12 4.06 -0.47 -18.21
C GLY A 12 4.20 -1.14 -16.85
N LYS A 13 3.40 -2.18 -16.56
CA LYS A 13 3.43 -2.92 -15.30
C LYS A 13 4.81 -3.50 -14.96
N SER A 14 5.43 -4.21 -15.89
CA SER A 14 6.76 -4.81 -15.69
C SER A 14 7.87 -3.76 -15.59
N THR A 15 7.75 -2.65 -16.32
CA THR A 15 8.68 -1.51 -16.20
C THR A 15 8.63 -0.91 -14.80
N LEU A 16 7.42 -0.66 -14.29
CA LEU A 16 7.24 -0.16 -12.94
C LEU A 16 7.73 -1.16 -11.87
N PHE A 17 7.43 -2.45 -12.03
CA PHE A 17 7.91 -3.48 -11.10
C PHE A 17 9.43 -3.58 -11.09
N ASN A 18 10.09 -3.49 -12.25
CA ASN A 18 11.55 -3.48 -12.33
C ASN A 18 12.14 -2.25 -11.65
N ALA A 19 11.57 -1.05 -11.87
CA ALA A 19 12.00 0.16 -11.16
C ALA A 19 11.89 0.01 -9.62
N ILE A 20 10.82 -0.62 -9.13
CA ILE A 20 10.65 -0.95 -7.71
C ILE A 20 11.74 -1.92 -7.24
N THR A 21 12.02 -2.99 -7.99
CA THR A 21 13.01 -4.00 -7.61
C THR A 21 14.43 -3.47 -7.67
N ASP A 22 14.75 -2.62 -8.64
CA ASP A 22 16.06 -1.97 -8.76
C ASP A 22 16.30 -1.01 -7.59
N ALA A 23 15.31 -0.20 -7.22
CA ALA A 23 15.35 0.62 -6.01
C ALA A 23 15.51 -0.22 -4.73
N GLY A 24 14.88 -1.40 -4.67
CA GLY A 24 15.02 -2.37 -3.59
C GLY A 24 16.41 -3.02 -3.55
N ALA A 25 17.02 -3.31 -4.70
CA ALA A 25 18.34 -3.92 -4.78
C ALA A 25 19.45 -2.98 -4.28
N GLN A 26 19.34 -1.69 -4.51
CA GLN A 26 20.24 -0.68 -3.90
C GLN A 26 20.13 -0.66 -2.36
N SER A 27 18.97 -1.05 -1.84
CA SER A 27 18.71 -1.20 -0.39
C SER A 27 19.09 -2.59 0.15
N ALA A 28 19.58 -3.53 -0.67
CA ALA A 28 19.74 -4.97 -0.37
C ALA A 28 20.82 -5.35 0.68
N ASN A 29 21.40 -4.39 1.37
CA ASN A 29 22.18 -4.64 2.59
C ASN A 29 21.32 -5.04 3.80
N TYR A 30 20.00 -5.29 3.59
CA TYR A 30 19.09 -5.71 4.67
C TYR A 30 19.11 -7.23 4.81
N PRO A 31 19.55 -7.77 5.98
CA PRO A 31 19.48 -9.20 6.25
C PRO A 31 18.01 -9.61 6.35
N PHE A 32 17.53 -10.49 5.53
CA PHE A 32 16.20 -11.12 5.46
C PHE A 32 15.42 -10.94 4.13
N CYS A 33 15.99 -10.34 3.09
CA CYS A 33 15.39 -10.39 1.76
C CYS A 33 15.66 -11.77 1.14
N THR A 34 14.71 -12.68 1.23
CA THR A 34 14.65 -13.85 0.34
C THR A 34 14.25 -13.34 -1.05
N ILE A 35 15.09 -13.59 -2.05
CA ILE A 35 14.78 -13.27 -3.45
C ILE A 35 13.79 -14.33 -3.93
N GLU A 36 12.49 -14.05 -3.78
CA GLU A 36 11.45 -14.83 -4.46
C GLU A 36 11.22 -14.24 -5.85
N PRO A 37 11.10 -15.05 -6.90
CA PRO A 37 10.76 -14.55 -8.23
C PRO A 37 9.42 -13.81 -8.17
N ASN A 38 9.35 -12.63 -8.77
CA ASN A 38 8.20 -11.73 -8.80
C ASN A 38 7.82 -11.06 -7.47
N VAL A 39 8.73 -11.00 -6.48
CA VAL A 39 8.56 -10.24 -5.24
C VAL A 39 9.67 -9.20 -5.13
N GLY A 40 9.30 -7.92 -5.03
CA GLY A 40 10.20 -6.80 -4.77
C GLY A 40 10.00 -6.28 -3.36
N VAL A 41 11.07 -6.19 -2.58
CA VAL A 41 11.06 -5.56 -1.25
C VAL A 41 11.71 -4.21 -1.37
N VAL A 42 11.01 -3.15 -0.95
CA VAL A 42 11.48 -1.78 -1.08
C VAL A 42 11.39 -1.03 0.24
N ALA A 43 12.36 -0.16 0.49
CA ALA A 43 12.36 0.74 1.63
C ALA A 43 11.24 1.79 1.49
N VAL A 44 10.56 2.09 2.59
CA VAL A 44 9.62 3.20 2.66
C VAL A 44 10.40 4.49 2.89
N PRO A 45 10.32 5.48 1.99
CA PRO A 45 10.97 6.77 2.16
C PRO A 45 10.50 7.46 3.44
N ASP A 46 11.43 7.85 4.31
CA ASP A 46 11.10 8.57 5.55
C ASP A 46 12.19 9.58 5.91
N LYS A 47 11.99 10.82 5.54
CA LYS A 47 12.92 11.94 5.82
C LYS A 47 13.21 12.14 7.31
N ARG A 48 12.33 11.65 8.20
CA ARG A 48 12.55 11.70 9.65
C ARG A 48 13.65 10.74 10.07
N LEU A 49 13.67 9.55 9.45
CA LEU A 49 14.69 8.54 9.72
C LEU A 49 16.06 9.02 9.23
N ASP A 50 16.13 9.68 8.07
CA ASP A 50 17.37 10.25 7.52
C ASP A 50 17.95 11.31 8.47
N LYS A 51 17.12 12.23 8.95
CA LYS A 51 17.55 13.25 9.93
C LYS A 51 18.02 12.66 11.25
N LEU A 52 17.40 11.57 11.71
CA LEU A 52 17.87 10.85 12.90
C LEU A 52 19.21 10.17 12.66
N ALA A 53 19.43 9.63 11.45
CA ALA A 53 20.74 9.07 11.09
C ALA A 53 21.84 10.14 11.05
N GLU A 54 21.55 11.32 10.52
CA GLU A 54 22.46 12.46 10.58
C GLU A 54 22.80 12.88 12.01
N MET A 55 21.80 12.89 12.91
CA MET A 55 21.97 13.29 14.31
C MET A 55 22.77 12.27 15.13
N TYR A 56 22.48 10.97 14.97
CA TYR A 56 23.03 9.92 15.81
C TYR A 56 24.26 9.24 15.22
N GLN A 57 24.54 9.40 13.91
CA GLN A 57 25.62 8.72 13.17
C GLN A 57 25.66 7.22 13.51
N PRO A 58 24.58 6.46 13.22
CA PRO A 58 24.44 5.10 13.69
C PRO A 58 25.36 4.13 12.93
N GLU A 59 25.72 3.03 13.58
CA GLU A 59 26.42 1.91 12.94
C GLU A 59 25.50 1.17 11.94
N LYS A 60 24.19 1.20 12.19
CA LYS A 60 23.18 0.54 11.34
C LYS A 60 21.98 1.45 11.11
N PHE A 61 21.57 1.52 9.85
CA PHE A 61 20.38 2.23 9.39
C PHE A 61 19.37 1.24 8.83
N THR A 62 18.13 1.23 9.36
CA THR A 62 17.11 0.24 8.98
C THR A 62 15.76 0.93 8.74
N PRO A 63 15.38 1.23 7.50
CA PRO A 63 14.06 1.76 7.17
C PRO A 63 12.96 0.71 7.30
N ALA A 64 11.71 1.17 7.33
CA ALA A 64 10.55 0.33 7.12
C ALA A 64 10.55 -0.21 5.68
N THR A 65 9.98 -1.38 5.47
CA THR A 65 9.88 -1.99 4.13
C THR A 65 8.47 -2.46 3.83
N ILE A 66 8.11 -2.47 2.53
CA ILE A 66 6.91 -3.12 2.01
C ILE A 66 7.29 -4.04 0.85
N GLU A 67 6.42 -5.01 0.56
CA GLU A 67 6.62 -6.00 -0.47
C GLU A 67 5.66 -5.74 -1.63
N PHE A 68 6.19 -5.70 -2.85
CA PHE A 68 5.41 -5.69 -4.08
C PHE A 68 5.50 -7.04 -4.77
N VAL A 69 4.37 -7.53 -5.28
CA VAL A 69 4.28 -8.79 -6.01
C VAL A 69 3.82 -8.50 -7.43
N ASP A 70 4.61 -8.90 -8.43
CA ASP A 70 4.18 -8.81 -9.82
C ASP A 70 3.15 -9.91 -10.11
N ILE A 71 1.90 -9.51 -10.26
CA ILE A 71 0.81 -10.41 -10.63
C ILE A 71 0.72 -10.42 -12.16
N ALA A 72 0.89 -11.62 -12.74
CA ALA A 72 0.80 -11.80 -14.19
C ALA A 72 -0.49 -11.19 -14.75
N GLY A 73 -0.36 -10.49 -15.88
CA GLY A 73 -1.47 -9.74 -16.49
C GLY A 73 -2.70 -10.60 -16.76
N LEU A 74 -3.86 -10.01 -16.59
CA LEU A 74 -5.15 -10.62 -16.86
C LEU A 74 -5.32 -10.84 -18.37
N VAL A 75 -5.81 -12.02 -18.74
CA VAL A 75 -6.39 -12.28 -20.06
C VAL A 75 -7.90 -12.34 -19.89
N LYS A 76 -8.65 -11.66 -20.75
CA LYS A 76 -10.11 -11.62 -20.75
C LYS A 76 -10.72 -13.04 -20.68
N GLY A 77 -11.70 -13.25 -19.80
CA GLY A 77 -12.29 -14.58 -19.56
C GLY A 77 -11.60 -15.38 -18.46
N ALA A 78 -10.80 -14.73 -17.62
CA ALA A 78 -10.07 -15.36 -16.52
C ALA A 78 -10.95 -16.05 -15.49
N SER A 79 -12.17 -15.53 -15.24
CA SER A 79 -13.13 -16.10 -14.30
C SER A 79 -13.81 -17.36 -14.83
N GLN A 80 -13.83 -17.57 -16.15
CA GLN A 80 -14.51 -18.70 -16.82
C GLN A 80 -13.55 -19.79 -17.29
N GLY A 81 -12.22 -19.59 -17.20
CA GLY A 81 -11.21 -20.44 -17.80
C GLY A 81 -10.40 -21.28 -16.81
N GLU A 82 -9.96 -22.45 -17.28
CA GLU A 82 -8.92 -23.23 -16.61
C GLU A 82 -7.55 -22.57 -16.83
N GLY A 83 -6.73 -22.46 -15.78
CA GLY A 83 -5.31 -22.11 -15.89
C GLY A 83 -4.94 -20.70 -15.42
N LEU A 84 -4.52 -19.82 -16.33
CA LEU A 84 -3.90 -18.51 -16.00
C LEU A 84 -4.84 -17.55 -15.26
N GLY A 85 -6.14 -17.56 -15.56
CA GLY A 85 -7.11 -16.72 -14.90
C GLY A 85 -7.30 -17.07 -13.42
N ASN A 86 -7.44 -18.35 -13.10
CA ASN A 86 -7.53 -18.81 -11.72
C ASN A 86 -6.27 -18.47 -10.91
N LYS A 87 -5.09 -18.53 -11.56
CA LYS A 87 -3.83 -18.13 -10.94
C LYS A 87 -3.79 -16.63 -10.64
N PHE A 88 -4.27 -15.79 -11.55
CA PHE A 88 -4.39 -14.34 -11.36
C PHE A 88 -5.29 -14.03 -10.13
N LEU A 89 -6.49 -14.60 -10.07
CA LEU A 89 -7.42 -14.41 -8.95
C LEU A 89 -6.84 -14.92 -7.62
N SER A 90 -6.11 -16.07 -7.65
CA SER A 90 -5.43 -16.61 -6.48
C SER A 90 -4.36 -15.65 -5.96
N ASN A 91 -3.52 -15.12 -6.86
CA ASN A 91 -2.47 -14.18 -6.48
C ASN A 91 -3.04 -12.89 -5.86
N ILE A 92 -4.16 -12.38 -6.40
CA ILE A 92 -4.84 -11.22 -5.78
C ILE A 92 -5.37 -11.56 -4.39
N ARG A 93 -5.83 -12.80 -4.12
CA ARG A 93 -6.28 -13.20 -2.78
C ARG A 93 -5.16 -13.13 -1.73
N GLU A 94 -3.92 -13.40 -2.14
CA GLU A 94 -2.76 -13.48 -1.25
C GLU A 94 -2.15 -12.13 -0.86
N VAL A 95 -2.51 -11.05 -1.55
CA VAL A 95 -2.00 -9.70 -1.26
C VAL A 95 -2.96 -8.90 -0.39
N ASP A 96 -2.43 -7.91 0.34
CA ASP A 96 -3.20 -7.08 1.28
C ASP A 96 -3.91 -5.91 0.58
N ALA A 97 -3.31 -5.38 -0.50
CA ALA A 97 -3.86 -4.30 -1.32
C ALA A 97 -3.38 -4.43 -2.78
N VAL A 98 -3.96 -3.65 -3.67
CA VAL A 98 -3.71 -3.70 -5.12
C VAL A 98 -3.19 -2.36 -5.62
N VAL A 99 -2.14 -2.39 -6.42
CA VAL A 99 -1.69 -1.28 -7.28
C VAL A 99 -2.11 -1.61 -8.71
N HIS A 100 -3.10 -0.90 -9.22
CA HIS A 100 -3.61 -1.09 -10.57
C HIS A 100 -2.91 -0.12 -11.53
N VAL A 101 -2.00 -0.63 -12.33
CA VAL A 101 -1.28 0.14 -13.36
C VAL A 101 -2.19 0.29 -14.58
N VAL A 102 -2.47 1.54 -14.92
CA VAL A 102 -3.39 1.91 -16.01
C VAL A 102 -2.62 2.72 -17.04
N ARG A 103 -2.69 2.32 -18.32
CA ARG A 103 -2.04 3.05 -19.41
C ARG A 103 -2.82 4.33 -19.72
N CYS A 104 -2.15 5.46 -19.56
CA CYS A 104 -2.68 6.80 -19.88
C CYS A 104 -1.83 7.53 -20.93
N PHE A 105 -0.89 6.86 -21.57
CA PHE A 105 0.00 7.42 -22.59
C PHE A 105 -0.28 6.82 -23.95
N GLU A 106 -0.14 7.63 -25.00
CA GLU A 106 -0.17 7.18 -26.39
C GLU A 106 1.25 6.86 -26.87
N ASN A 107 1.42 5.73 -27.56
CA ASN A 107 2.67 5.34 -28.17
C ASN A 107 2.39 4.31 -29.27
N ASP A 108 2.67 4.65 -30.52
CA ASP A 108 2.40 3.82 -31.69
C ASP A 108 3.30 2.57 -31.77
N ASP A 109 4.46 2.61 -31.11
CA ASP A 109 5.41 1.48 -31.08
C ASP A 109 4.99 0.41 -30.04
N ILE A 110 4.08 0.74 -29.12
CA ILE A 110 3.60 -0.15 -28.07
C ILE A 110 2.14 -0.52 -28.34
N ILE A 111 1.93 -1.73 -28.87
CA ILE A 111 0.59 -2.21 -29.21
C ILE A 111 -0.28 -2.35 -27.96
N HIS A 112 -1.48 -1.73 -27.97
CA HIS A 112 -2.49 -1.97 -26.94
C HIS A 112 -3.29 -3.23 -27.26
N VAL A 113 -3.60 -4.06 -26.24
CA VAL A 113 -4.33 -5.33 -26.42
C VAL A 113 -5.73 -5.16 -27.01
N GLU A 114 -6.39 -4.03 -26.76
CA GLU A 114 -7.70 -3.67 -27.28
C GLU A 114 -7.62 -2.70 -28.49
N GLY A 115 -6.43 -2.44 -29.03
CA GLY A 115 -6.19 -1.64 -30.23
C GLY A 115 -6.21 -0.12 -30.04
N SER A 116 -6.66 0.38 -28.88
CA SER A 116 -6.65 1.81 -28.53
C SER A 116 -6.46 2.00 -27.03
N VAL A 117 -5.93 3.14 -26.61
CA VAL A 117 -5.83 3.51 -25.20
C VAL A 117 -7.19 4.01 -24.71
N ASP A 118 -7.74 3.34 -23.72
CA ASP A 118 -8.97 3.72 -23.02
C ASP A 118 -8.88 3.25 -21.56
N PRO A 119 -8.40 4.13 -20.67
CA PRO A 119 -8.18 3.79 -19.27
C PRO A 119 -9.44 3.27 -18.55
N ARG A 120 -10.60 3.82 -18.88
CA ARG A 120 -11.86 3.41 -18.26
C ARG A 120 -12.21 1.97 -18.63
N ARG A 121 -12.22 1.64 -19.93
CA ARG A 121 -12.45 0.28 -20.43
C ARG A 121 -11.47 -0.70 -19.83
N ASP A 122 -10.20 -0.32 -19.72
CA ASP A 122 -9.13 -1.18 -19.24
C ASP A 122 -9.32 -1.53 -17.76
N ILE A 123 -9.72 -0.56 -16.93
CA ILE A 123 -10.08 -0.76 -15.53
C ILE A 123 -11.33 -1.64 -15.43
N GLU A 124 -12.39 -1.30 -16.14
CA GLU A 124 -13.65 -2.05 -16.13
C GLU A 124 -13.44 -3.52 -16.56
N THR A 125 -12.49 -3.80 -17.46
CA THR A 125 -12.14 -5.17 -17.88
C THR A 125 -11.58 -6.00 -16.73
N ILE A 126 -10.69 -5.45 -15.91
CA ILE A 126 -10.14 -6.14 -14.74
C ILE A 126 -11.19 -6.26 -13.66
N ASP A 127 -11.92 -5.19 -13.38
CA ASP A 127 -12.94 -5.16 -12.34
C ASP A 127 -14.07 -6.18 -12.61
N LEU A 128 -14.46 -6.36 -13.86
CA LEU A 128 -15.46 -7.36 -14.24
C LEU A 128 -15.05 -8.78 -13.82
N GLU A 129 -13.80 -9.17 -14.03
CA GLU A 129 -13.31 -10.50 -13.66
C GLU A 129 -13.27 -10.68 -12.14
N LEU A 130 -12.89 -9.63 -11.38
CA LEU A 130 -12.92 -9.64 -9.93
C LEU A 130 -14.34 -9.73 -9.38
N VAL A 131 -15.27 -8.96 -9.95
CA VAL A 131 -16.69 -8.95 -9.58
C VAL A 131 -17.32 -10.33 -9.81
N LEU A 132 -17.09 -10.94 -10.97
CA LEU A 132 -17.63 -12.28 -11.27
C LEU A 132 -17.12 -13.32 -10.26
N ALA A 133 -15.83 -13.29 -9.92
CA ALA A 133 -15.26 -14.18 -8.91
C ALA A 133 -15.86 -13.93 -7.51
N ASP A 134 -16.15 -12.68 -7.17
CA ASP A 134 -16.74 -12.30 -5.89
C ASP A 134 -18.20 -12.70 -5.76
N ILE A 135 -18.98 -12.59 -6.84
CA ILE A 135 -20.37 -13.06 -6.87
C ILE A 135 -20.44 -14.55 -6.50
N GLU A 136 -19.55 -15.39 -7.04
CA GLU A 136 -19.52 -16.82 -6.70
C GLU A 136 -19.22 -17.07 -5.21
N VAL A 137 -18.29 -16.31 -4.64
CA VAL A 137 -17.94 -16.41 -3.22
C VAL A 137 -19.11 -15.96 -2.35
N LEU A 138 -19.72 -14.85 -2.72
CA LEU A 138 -20.81 -14.24 -1.96
C LEU A 138 -22.10 -15.08 -2.03
N ASP A 139 -22.42 -15.69 -3.16
CA ASP A 139 -23.57 -16.56 -3.32
C ASP A 139 -23.48 -17.77 -2.36
N ARG A 140 -22.30 -18.36 -2.24
CA ARG A 140 -22.07 -19.46 -1.25
C ARG A 140 -22.27 -18.96 0.19
N ARG A 141 -21.85 -17.74 0.51
CA ARG A 141 -22.06 -17.14 1.83
C ARG A 141 -23.53 -16.87 2.09
N ILE A 142 -24.25 -16.29 1.14
CA ILE A 142 -25.69 -16.02 1.20
C ILE A 142 -26.48 -17.30 1.43
N ASP A 143 -26.19 -18.38 0.71
CA ASP A 143 -26.86 -19.66 0.89
C ASP A 143 -26.61 -20.28 2.27
N LYS A 144 -25.40 -20.12 2.81
CA LYS A 144 -25.09 -20.53 4.18
C LYS A 144 -25.90 -19.70 5.19
N THR A 145 -25.94 -18.40 5.05
CA THR A 145 -26.68 -17.49 5.94
C THR A 145 -28.18 -17.73 5.87
N ARG A 146 -28.75 -18.01 4.68
CA ARG A 146 -30.15 -18.43 4.52
C ARG A 146 -30.51 -19.70 5.29
N LYS A 147 -29.58 -20.66 5.33
CA LYS A 147 -29.79 -21.91 6.13
C LYS A 147 -29.77 -21.60 7.63
N LEU A 148 -28.86 -20.73 8.09
CA LEU A 148 -28.79 -20.31 9.49
C LEU A 148 -30.01 -19.50 9.90
N LEU A 149 -30.54 -18.65 9.04
CA LEU A 149 -31.74 -17.86 9.29
C LEU A 149 -32.98 -18.73 9.60
N LYS A 150 -33.08 -19.93 8.99
CA LYS A 150 -34.18 -20.86 9.28
C LYS A 150 -34.16 -21.34 10.74
N ALA A 151 -32.98 -21.37 11.37
CA ALA A 151 -32.82 -21.78 12.76
C ALA A 151 -32.86 -20.59 13.75
N ASP A 152 -32.37 -19.40 13.32
CA ASP A 152 -32.26 -18.23 14.20
C ASP A 152 -32.42 -16.93 13.41
N LYS A 153 -33.43 -16.13 13.78
CA LYS A 153 -33.78 -14.86 13.13
C LYS A 153 -32.69 -13.79 13.23
N LYS A 154 -31.71 -13.95 14.13
CA LYS A 154 -30.59 -12.98 14.26
C LYS A 154 -29.76 -12.81 12.97
N TYR A 155 -29.77 -13.82 12.09
CA TYR A 155 -29.05 -13.77 10.82
C TYR A 155 -29.76 -12.95 9.72
N GLN A 156 -30.91 -12.33 10.01
CA GLN A 156 -31.63 -11.54 9.00
C GLN A 156 -30.83 -10.32 8.53
N ALA A 157 -30.26 -9.54 9.46
CA ALA A 157 -29.46 -8.36 9.12
C ALA A 157 -28.21 -8.72 8.31
N GLU A 158 -27.54 -9.82 8.66
CA GLU A 158 -26.40 -10.33 7.89
C GLU A 158 -26.81 -10.71 6.46
N LEU A 159 -27.96 -11.39 6.27
CA LEU A 159 -28.46 -11.75 4.97
C LEU A 159 -28.81 -10.52 4.11
N ASP A 160 -29.52 -9.56 4.70
CA ASP A 160 -29.91 -8.33 4.01
C ASP A 160 -28.70 -7.52 3.56
N PHE A 161 -27.66 -7.46 4.39
CA PHE A 161 -26.41 -6.83 4.04
C PHE A 161 -25.70 -7.53 2.86
N PHE A 162 -25.55 -8.85 2.89
CA PHE A 162 -24.91 -9.58 1.78
C PHE A 162 -25.71 -9.52 0.49
N LEU A 163 -27.04 -9.45 0.54
CA LEU A 163 -27.87 -9.22 -0.63
C LEU A 163 -27.63 -7.83 -1.24
N ARG A 164 -27.46 -6.80 -0.40
CA ARG A 164 -27.12 -5.45 -0.87
C ARG A 164 -25.73 -5.40 -1.52
N VAL A 165 -24.74 -6.08 -0.94
CA VAL A 165 -23.40 -6.21 -1.56
C VAL A 165 -23.49 -6.93 -2.90
N ARG A 166 -24.28 -8.01 -2.98
CA ARG A 166 -24.50 -8.76 -4.22
C ARG A 166 -25.12 -7.91 -5.31
N GLU A 167 -26.12 -7.12 -4.99
CA GLU A 167 -26.75 -6.18 -5.92
C GLU A 167 -25.75 -5.14 -6.46
N ALA A 168 -24.84 -4.63 -5.60
CA ALA A 168 -23.77 -3.75 -6.03
C ALA A 168 -22.83 -4.41 -7.03
N LEU A 169 -22.40 -5.66 -6.75
CA LEU A 169 -21.57 -6.44 -7.65
C LEU A 169 -22.26 -6.72 -8.99
N GLU A 170 -23.54 -7.08 -8.98
CA GLU A 170 -24.33 -7.29 -10.21
C GLU A 170 -24.48 -6.02 -11.06
N ALA A 171 -24.45 -4.86 -10.41
CA ALA A 171 -24.43 -3.56 -11.09
C ALA A 171 -23.00 -3.16 -11.57
N GLY A 172 -22.01 -4.06 -11.47
CA GLY A 172 -20.61 -3.81 -11.85
C GLY A 172 -19.83 -2.94 -10.87
N ARG A 173 -20.35 -2.70 -9.64
CA ARG A 173 -19.68 -1.92 -8.61
C ARG A 173 -18.89 -2.83 -7.68
N SER A 174 -17.75 -2.35 -7.21
CA SER A 174 -16.92 -3.09 -6.25
C SER A 174 -17.57 -3.20 -4.88
N ALA A 175 -17.21 -4.23 -4.11
CA ALA A 175 -17.70 -4.39 -2.73
C ALA A 175 -17.22 -3.24 -1.81
N ARG A 176 -16.03 -2.65 -2.06
CA ARG A 176 -15.50 -1.50 -1.29
C ARG A 176 -16.31 -0.22 -1.47
N SER A 177 -17.08 -0.08 -2.57
CA SER A 177 -17.94 1.08 -2.82
C SER A 177 -19.26 1.04 -2.04
N VAL A 178 -19.57 -0.07 -1.37
CA VAL A 178 -20.80 -0.22 -0.59
C VAL A 178 -20.63 0.46 0.76
N GLU A 179 -21.51 1.42 1.06
CA GLU A 179 -21.54 2.06 2.37
C GLU A 179 -21.88 1.05 3.47
N CYS A 180 -21.05 0.99 4.51
CA CYS A 180 -21.15 0.01 5.58
C CYS A 180 -21.06 0.68 6.97
N GLY A 181 -21.96 0.28 7.88
CA GLY A 181 -21.79 0.51 9.32
C GLY A 181 -20.66 -0.34 9.91
N GLU A 182 -20.27 -0.09 11.17
CA GLU A 182 -19.14 -0.80 11.79
C GLU A 182 -19.35 -2.31 11.86
N GLU A 183 -20.53 -2.79 12.22
CA GLU A 183 -20.86 -4.23 12.25
C GLU A 183 -20.82 -4.84 10.83
N GLU A 184 -21.27 -4.08 9.83
CA GLU A 184 -21.25 -4.52 8.43
C GLU A 184 -19.84 -4.58 7.85
N LYS A 185 -18.92 -3.71 8.28
CA LYS A 185 -17.49 -3.79 7.92
C LYS A 185 -16.87 -5.10 8.42
N GLU A 186 -17.20 -5.52 9.64
CA GLU A 186 -16.74 -6.81 10.18
C GLU A 186 -17.30 -7.98 9.37
N LEU A 187 -18.57 -7.91 9.00
CA LEU A 187 -19.21 -8.93 8.13
C LEU A 187 -18.53 -8.97 6.77
N LEU A 188 -18.29 -7.84 6.14
CA LEU A 188 -17.63 -7.75 4.84
C LEU A 188 -16.20 -8.31 4.91
N ALA A 189 -15.44 -7.97 5.94
CA ALA A 189 -14.10 -8.50 6.18
C ALA A 189 -14.08 -10.02 6.40
N SER A 190 -15.18 -10.61 6.90
CA SER A 190 -15.31 -12.06 7.08
C SER A 190 -15.43 -12.86 5.76
N VAL A 191 -15.72 -12.17 4.67
CA VAL A 191 -15.80 -12.73 3.33
C VAL A 191 -14.66 -12.17 2.50
N SER A 192 -13.71 -13.01 2.12
CA SER A 192 -12.51 -12.59 1.39
C SER A 192 -12.84 -12.21 -0.07
N LEU A 193 -13.54 -11.08 -0.24
CA LEU A 193 -13.87 -10.52 -1.55
C LEU A 193 -12.66 -9.79 -2.14
N LEU A 194 -12.40 -10.00 -3.43
CA LEU A 194 -11.29 -9.38 -4.17
C LEU A 194 -11.54 -7.88 -4.37
N THR A 195 -12.78 -7.52 -4.68
CA THR A 195 -13.19 -6.12 -4.90
C THR A 195 -13.34 -5.32 -3.61
N ASN A 196 -13.20 -5.96 -2.44
CA ASN A 196 -13.13 -5.29 -1.14
C ASN A 196 -11.71 -4.89 -0.74
N LYS A 197 -10.68 -5.37 -1.45
CA LYS A 197 -9.28 -5.00 -1.15
C LYS A 197 -9.05 -3.52 -1.43
N PRO A 198 -8.26 -2.84 -0.58
CA PRO A 198 -7.80 -1.49 -0.86
C PRO A 198 -7.07 -1.44 -2.21
N ILE A 199 -7.32 -0.37 -2.98
CA ILE A 199 -6.73 -0.20 -4.31
C ILE A 199 -6.17 1.21 -4.47
N ILE A 200 -5.09 1.33 -5.22
CA ILE A 200 -4.56 2.58 -5.74
C ILE A 200 -4.36 2.44 -7.24
N PHE A 201 -4.78 3.43 -8.01
CA PHE A 201 -4.54 3.48 -9.45
C PHE A 201 -3.23 4.21 -9.73
N ALA A 202 -2.28 3.53 -10.35
CA ALA A 202 -1.06 4.11 -10.89
C ALA A 202 -1.31 4.45 -12.37
N ALA A 203 -1.67 5.71 -12.63
CA ALA A 203 -1.89 6.21 -13.99
C ALA A 203 -0.52 6.40 -14.66
N ASN A 204 -0.15 5.44 -15.52
CA ASN A 204 1.11 5.47 -16.24
C ASN A 204 1.00 6.41 -17.45
N MET A 205 1.69 7.54 -17.36
CA MET A 205 1.64 8.68 -18.29
C MET A 205 2.99 8.85 -18.99
N SER A 206 3.00 9.64 -20.07
CA SER A 206 4.22 10.03 -20.76
C SER A 206 4.93 11.19 -20.03
N GLU A 207 6.21 11.41 -20.34
CA GLU A 207 6.93 12.59 -19.87
C GLU A 207 6.31 13.90 -20.39
N GLU A 208 5.79 13.87 -21.62
CA GLU A 208 5.11 15.01 -22.22
C GLU A 208 3.86 15.42 -21.42
N ASP A 209 3.08 14.45 -20.91
CA ASP A 209 1.93 14.73 -20.04
C ASP A 209 2.35 15.45 -18.75
N PHE A 210 3.51 15.07 -18.17
CA PHE A 210 4.05 15.76 -16.98
C PHE A 210 4.49 17.19 -17.31
N GLN A 211 5.12 17.41 -18.47
CA GLN A 211 5.52 18.75 -18.91
C GLN A 211 4.32 19.66 -19.20
N ASN A 212 3.25 19.10 -19.78
CA ASN A 212 2.03 19.82 -20.13
C ASN A 212 1.04 19.97 -18.96
N GLY A 213 1.33 19.33 -17.83
CA GLY A 213 0.48 19.26 -16.64
C GLY A 213 -0.50 18.08 -16.70
N VAL A 214 -0.30 17.12 -15.83
CA VAL A 214 -1.03 15.82 -15.77
C VAL A 214 -2.55 15.99 -15.72
N GLU A 215 -3.03 17.05 -15.08
CA GLU A 215 -4.46 17.37 -14.96
C GLU A 215 -5.12 17.74 -16.30
N ASN A 216 -4.33 18.07 -17.31
CA ASN A 216 -4.83 18.38 -18.66
C ASN A 216 -5.05 17.12 -19.52
N SER A 217 -4.56 15.94 -19.08
CA SER A 217 -4.70 14.69 -19.80
C SER A 217 -6.12 14.15 -19.67
N PRO A 218 -6.87 13.94 -20.77
CA PRO A 218 -8.19 13.33 -20.73
C PRO A 218 -8.18 11.91 -20.15
N HIS A 219 -7.09 11.15 -20.38
CA HIS A 219 -6.92 9.80 -19.86
C HIS A 219 -6.77 9.82 -18.34
N PHE A 220 -5.99 10.76 -17.80
CA PHE A 220 -5.84 10.92 -16.36
C PHE A 220 -7.15 11.33 -15.68
N GLN A 221 -7.87 12.29 -16.27
CA GLN A 221 -9.18 12.72 -15.78
C GLN A 221 -10.19 11.55 -15.76
N ALA A 222 -10.17 10.67 -16.77
CA ALA A 222 -11.02 9.49 -16.80
C ALA A 222 -10.74 8.53 -15.64
N VAL A 223 -9.46 8.30 -15.32
CA VAL A 223 -9.05 7.48 -14.15
C VAL A 223 -9.47 8.15 -12.85
N GLN A 224 -9.27 9.46 -12.69
CA GLN A 224 -9.69 10.21 -11.50
C GLN A 224 -11.20 10.11 -11.25
N ALA A 225 -12.01 10.26 -12.31
CA ALA A 225 -13.46 10.19 -12.21
C ALA A 225 -13.94 8.80 -11.75
N LEU A 226 -13.30 7.73 -12.24
CA LEU A 226 -13.61 6.36 -11.84
C LEU A 226 -13.14 6.08 -10.40
N ALA A 227 -11.92 6.48 -10.07
CA ALA A 227 -11.35 6.29 -8.73
C ALA A 227 -12.16 6.99 -7.63
N ALA A 228 -12.73 8.16 -7.93
CA ALA A 228 -13.62 8.87 -7.01
C ALA A 228 -14.87 8.06 -6.67
N GLN A 229 -15.43 7.30 -7.63
CA GLN A 229 -16.59 6.40 -7.41
C GLN A 229 -16.20 5.19 -6.54
N GLU A 230 -14.95 4.77 -6.62
CA GLU A 230 -14.40 3.63 -5.88
C GLU A 230 -13.78 4.01 -4.53
N HIS A 231 -13.81 5.28 -4.15
CA HIS A 231 -13.09 5.83 -2.98
C HIS A 231 -11.60 5.49 -2.98
N ALA A 232 -11.00 5.38 -4.17
CA ALA A 232 -9.61 5.01 -4.38
C ALA A 232 -8.73 6.22 -4.68
N ALA A 233 -7.44 6.12 -4.33
CA ALA A 233 -6.45 7.12 -4.71
C ALA A 233 -5.95 6.89 -6.14
N VAL A 234 -5.54 7.98 -6.80
CA VAL A 234 -4.87 7.95 -8.11
C VAL A 234 -3.54 8.66 -7.99
N LEU A 235 -2.50 8.06 -8.54
CA LEU A 235 -1.18 8.67 -8.65
C LEU A 235 -0.72 8.67 -10.12
N PRO A 236 -0.38 9.84 -10.67
CA PRO A 236 0.31 9.90 -11.95
C PRO A 236 1.76 9.45 -11.76
N ILE A 237 2.23 8.57 -12.64
CA ILE A 237 3.59 8.04 -12.67
C ILE A 237 4.04 7.91 -14.13
N CYS A 238 5.32 8.16 -14.39
CA CYS A 238 5.95 7.79 -15.65
C CYS A 238 6.87 6.60 -15.39
N ALA A 239 6.41 5.38 -15.68
CA ALA A 239 7.16 4.17 -15.40
C ALA A 239 8.51 4.12 -16.13
N GLN A 240 8.62 4.75 -17.30
CA GLN A 240 9.86 4.88 -18.04
C GLN A 240 10.87 5.76 -17.30
N THR A 241 10.47 6.97 -16.91
CA THR A 241 11.32 7.87 -16.13
C THR A 241 11.75 7.24 -14.80
N GLU A 242 10.82 6.55 -14.10
CA GLU A 242 11.16 5.85 -12.85
C GLU A 242 12.20 4.74 -13.07
N ALA A 243 12.12 4.02 -14.19
CA ALA A 243 13.13 3.02 -14.52
C ALA A 243 14.50 3.64 -14.85
N GLU A 244 14.53 4.80 -15.50
CA GLU A 244 15.76 5.52 -15.81
C GLU A 244 16.46 6.04 -14.55
N ILE A 245 15.69 6.62 -13.60
CA ILE A 245 16.27 7.20 -12.39
C ILE A 245 16.51 6.18 -11.28
N SER A 246 15.93 4.99 -11.35
CA SER A 246 16.13 3.93 -10.33
C SER A 246 17.59 3.46 -10.25
N GLY A 247 18.33 3.54 -11.34
CA GLY A 247 19.75 3.16 -11.43
C GLY A 247 20.73 4.26 -11.05
N LEU A 248 20.30 5.51 -10.87
CA LEU A 248 21.14 6.66 -10.56
C LEU A 248 21.57 6.67 -9.08
N ASP A 249 22.72 7.28 -8.81
CA ASP A 249 23.09 7.56 -7.43
C ASP A 249 22.20 8.67 -6.80
N PRO A 250 22.18 8.84 -5.48
CA PRO A 250 21.28 9.78 -4.83
C PRO A 250 21.46 11.25 -5.26
N GLU A 251 22.69 11.67 -5.60
CA GLU A 251 23.00 13.03 -6.03
C GLU A 251 22.50 13.25 -7.47
N GLU A 252 22.78 12.30 -8.36
CA GLU A 252 22.30 12.31 -9.75
C GLU A 252 20.76 12.27 -9.80
N LYS A 253 20.13 11.39 -9.00
CA LYS A 253 18.66 11.30 -8.87
C LYS A 253 18.07 12.64 -8.45
N GLN A 254 18.66 13.31 -7.44
CA GLN A 254 18.18 14.59 -6.96
C GLN A 254 18.32 15.70 -8.02
N LEU A 255 19.44 15.72 -8.76
CA LEU A 255 19.64 16.66 -9.85
C LEU A 255 18.59 16.48 -10.94
N PHE A 256 18.37 15.23 -11.38
CA PHE A 256 17.38 14.89 -12.40
C PHE A 256 15.96 15.31 -11.99
N LEU A 257 15.55 15.01 -10.75
CA LEU A 257 14.25 15.42 -10.22
C LEU A 257 14.11 16.96 -10.18
N SER A 258 15.18 17.67 -9.78
CA SER A 258 15.19 19.15 -9.74
C SER A 258 15.04 19.75 -11.14
N ASP A 259 15.69 19.18 -12.16
CA ASP A 259 15.57 19.63 -13.55
C ASP A 259 14.14 19.44 -14.09
N MET A 260 13.44 18.42 -13.62
CA MET A 260 12.02 18.18 -13.91
C MET A 260 11.05 19.01 -13.03
N GLY A 261 11.57 19.82 -12.10
CA GLY A 261 10.75 20.57 -11.15
C GLY A 261 10.08 19.70 -10.08
N LEU A 262 10.56 18.48 -9.84
CA LEU A 262 10.03 17.53 -8.87
C LEU A 262 10.88 17.54 -7.59
N THR A 263 10.23 17.35 -6.45
CA THR A 263 10.88 17.22 -5.12
C THR A 263 11.10 15.79 -4.68
N GLU A 264 10.41 14.83 -5.31
CA GLU A 264 10.46 13.40 -5.04
C GLU A 264 10.01 12.62 -6.27
N SER A 265 10.43 11.36 -6.39
CA SER A 265 10.05 10.53 -7.52
C SER A 265 8.60 10.06 -7.43
N GLY A 266 8.00 9.69 -8.56
CA GLY A 266 6.68 9.07 -8.59
C GLY A 266 6.65 7.75 -7.84
N LEU A 267 7.76 7.00 -7.88
CA LEU A 267 7.93 5.75 -7.14
C LEU A 267 7.92 6.00 -5.62
N ASP A 268 8.65 6.99 -5.12
CA ASP A 268 8.66 7.33 -3.69
C ASP A 268 7.26 7.72 -3.20
N ARG A 269 6.52 8.50 -4.00
CA ARG A 269 5.11 8.84 -3.73
C ARG A 269 4.21 7.62 -3.72
N LEU A 270 4.38 6.70 -4.68
CA LEU A 270 3.61 5.46 -4.76
C LEU A 270 3.85 4.58 -3.54
N ILE A 271 5.11 4.37 -3.13
CA ILE A 271 5.47 3.57 -1.96
C ILE A 271 4.84 4.16 -0.69
N THR A 272 4.95 5.48 -0.50
CA THR A 272 4.38 6.18 0.65
C THR A 272 2.84 6.08 0.67
N ALA A 273 2.19 6.26 -0.48
CA ALA A 273 0.75 6.12 -0.61
C ALA A 273 0.27 4.69 -0.35
N CYS A 274 1.00 3.68 -0.83
CA CYS A 274 0.73 2.28 -0.55
C CYS A 274 0.86 1.94 0.94
N TYR A 275 1.87 2.51 1.61
CA TYR A 275 2.07 2.34 3.05
C TYR A 275 0.87 2.90 3.84
N SER A 276 0.42 4.10 3.49
CA SER A 276 -0.79 4.72 4.05
C SER A 276 -2.06 3.94 3.74
N LEU A 277 -2.21 3.44 2.51
CA LEU A 277 -3.37 2.65 2.07
C LEU A 277 -3.56 1.39 2.92
N LEU A 278 -2.44 0.77 3.31
CA LEU A 278 -2.43 -0.39 4.20
C LEU A 278 -2.70 -0.03 5.67
N GLY A 279 -2.95 1.24 6.00
CA GLY A 279 -3.13 1.72 7.36
C GLY A 279 -1.89 1.57 8.24
N LEU A 280 -0.70 1.60 7.63
CA LEU A 280 0.58 1.45 8.31
C LEU A 280 1.10 2.79 8.79
N ILE A 281 1.78 2.76 9.91
CA ILE A 281 2.56 3.87 10.47
C ILE A 281 3.92 3.35 10.95
N SER A 282 4.87 4.26 11.10
CA SER A 282 6.18 3.94 11.64
C SER A 282 6.44 4.66 12.96
N TYR A 283 6.81 3.91 14.00
CA TYR A 283 7.52 4.50 15.12
C TYR A 283 9.04 4.29 14.95
N LEU A 284 9.83 5.14 15.57
CA LEU A 284 11.27 5.21 15.36
C LEU A 284 12.03 4.88 16.65
N THR A 285 13.14 4.17 16.52
CA THR A 285 14.13 4.02 17.58
C THR A 285 15.44 4.60 17.09
N ALA A 286 16.09 5.43 17.93
CA ALA A 286 17.28 6.14 17.53
C ALA A 286 18.38 6.03 18.60
N GLY A 287 19.55 5.60 18.16
CA GLY A 287 20.76 5.51 18.98
C GLY A 287 22.00 5.20 18.14
N LYS A 288 23.18 5.27 18.74
CA LYS A 288 24.45 4.95 18.06
C LYS A 288 24.50 3.55 17.45
N PRO A 289 23.97 2.48 18.09
CA PRO A 289 24.01 1.16 17.48
C PRO A 289 23.10 1.05 16.25
N GLU A 290 21.91 1.64 16.30
CA GLU A 290 20.94 1.56 15.21
C GLU A 290 19.96 2.74 15.24
N VAL A 291 19.65 3.24 14.06
CA VAL A 291 18.45 4.06 13.79
C VAL A 291 17.52 3.23 12.93
N ARG A 292 16.27 3.03 13.40
CA ARG A 292 15.34 2.12 12.75
C ARG A 292 13.90 2.60 12.80
N ALA A 293 13.19 2.40 11.67
CA ALA A 293 11.75 2.53 11.57
C ALA A 293 11.07 1.18 11.77
N TRP A 294 10.03 1.15 12.59
CA TRP A 294 9.26 -0.05 12.92
C TRP A 294 7.83 0.08 12.42
N THR A 295 7.44 -0.80 11.53
CA THR A 295 6.10 -0.82 10.94
C THR A 295 5.08 -1.41 11.90
N ILE A 296 4.01 -0.66 12.15
CA ILE A 296 2.84 -1.08 12.91
C ILE A 296 1.54 -0.63 12.22
N GLN A 297 0.43 -1.25 12.58
CA GLN A 297 -0.90 -0.78 12.17
C GLN A 297 -1.27 0.49 12.96
N LYS A 298 -1.92 1.43 12.30
CA LYS A 298 -2.54 2.59 12.96
C LYS A 298 -3.52 2.10 14.04
N GLY A 299 -3.45 2.68 15.24
CA GLY A 299 -4.23 2.24 16.40
C GLY A 299 -3.54 1.21 17.29
N THR A 300 -2.33 0.74 16.94
CA THR A 300 -1.53 -0.17 17.77
C THR A 300 -1.14 0.50 19.07
N LYS A 301 -1.32 -0.21 20.21
CA LYS A 301 -0.91 0.27 21.53
C LYS A 301 0.57 -0.02 21.80
N ALA A 302 1.15 0.73 22.76
CA ALA A 302 2.57 0.66 23.11
C ALA A 302 3.10 -0.75 23.43
N PRO A 303 2.40 -1.64 24.18
CA PRO A 303 2.90 -3.00 24.41
C PRO A 303 3.04 -3.82 23.13
N GLN A 304 2.04 -3.79 22.24
CA GLN A 304 2.08 -4.51 20.97
C GLN A 304 3.15 -3.93 20.02
N ALA A 305 3.35 -2.60 20.05
CA ALA A 305 4.45 -1.96 19.33
C ALA A 305 5.81 -2.45 19.84
N ALA A 306 6.01 -2.52 21.17
CA ALA A 306 7.21 -3.09 21.79
C ALA A 306 7.43 -4.55 21.37
N GLY A 307 6.35 -5.32 21.20
CA GLY A 307 6.35 -6.69 20.71
C GLY A 307 6.95 -6.86 19.30
N LYS A 308 6.91 -5.80 18.49
CA LYS A 308 7.57 -5.80 17.17
C LYS A 308 9.09 -5.85 17.26
N ILE A 309 9.66 -5.35 18.35
CA ILE A 309 11.10 -5.45 18.62
C ILE A 309 11.43 -6.85 19.12
N HIS A 310 10.74 -7.31 20.16
CA HIS A 310 10.88 -8.64 20.74
C HIS A 310 9.66 -8.99 21.61
N THR A 311 9.26 -10.26 21.62
CA THR A 311 8.11 -10.73 22.42
C THR A 311 8.27 -10.47 23.92
N ASP A 312 9.50 -10.48 24.44
CA ASP A 312 9.77 -10.17 25.84
C ASP A 312 9.49 -8.70 26.18
N PHE A 313 9.65 -7.79 25.21
CA PHE A 313 9.33 -6.37 25.41
C PHE A 313 7.82 -6.16 25.60
N GLU A 314 7.00 -6.96 24.90
CA GLU A 314 5.55 -6.94 25.09
C GLU A 314 5.14 -7.52 26.44
N ARG A 315 5.70 -8.70 26.79
CA ARG A 315 5.36 -9.39 28.02
C ARG A 315 5.80 -8.62 29.27
N GLY A 316 7.02 -8.10 29.23
CA GLY A 316 7.62 -7.34 30.33
C GLY A 316 7.37 -5.83 30.28
N PHE A 317 6.45 -5.35 29.41
CA PHE A 317 6.23 -3.92 29.20
C PHE A 317 5.91 -3.18 30.49
N ILE A 318 6.70 -2.14 30.79
CA ILE A 318 6.49 -1.25 31.94
C ILE A 318 5.92 0.08 31.45
N ARG A 319 6.62 0.76 30.54
CA ARG A 319 6.26 2.05 29.96
C ARG A 319 7.03 2.33 28.69
N ALA A 320 6.57 3.28 27.89
CA ALA A 320 7.29 3.86 26.76
C ALA A 320 7.72 5.30 27.09
N GLU A 321 8.98 5.62 26.88
CA GLU A 321 9.47 7.01 26.87
C GLU A 321 9.34 7.49 25.43
N VAL A 322 8.44 8.44 25.17
CA VAL A 322 8.05 8.88 23.83
C VAL A 322 8.36 10.36 23.66
N VAL A 323 8.99 10.72 22.56
CA VAL A 323 9.14 12.10 22.11
C VAL A 323 8.68 12.23 20.67
N ALA A 324 7.94 13.29 20.36
CA ALA A 324 7.58 13.59 18.99
C ALA A 324 8.82 13.98 18.16
N PHE A 325 8.84 13.60 16.88
CA PHE A 325 9.97 13.89 15.99
C PHE A 325 10.30 15.39 15.96
N ASP A 326 9.30 16.24 15.76
CA ASP A 326 9.48 17.69 15.65
C ASP A 326 10.03 18.31 16.95
N ASP A 327 9.58 17.81 18.11
CA ASP A 327 10.07 18.24 19.42
C ASP A 327 11.55 17.90 19.60
N LEU A 328 11.96 16.69 19.18
CA LEU A 328 13.36 16.28 19.24
C LEU A 328 14.24 17.14 18.31
N MET A 329 13.76 17.39 17.09
CA MET A 329 14.49 18.26 16.12
C MET A 329 14.65 19.67 16.64
N ALA A 330 13.59 20.26 17.24
CA ALA A 330 13.64 21.60 17.83
C ALA A 330 14.58 21.67 19.06
N CYS A 331 14.77 20.56 19.78
CA CYS A 331 15.68 20.49 20.94
C CYS A 331 17.12 20.16 20.56
N GLY A 332 17.35 19.55 19.42
CA GLY A 332 18.66 19.11 18.94
C GLY A 332 19.25 17.89 19.65
N THR A 333 18.81 17.54 20.88
CA THR A 333 19.24 16.36 21.62
C THR A 333 18.13 15.79 22.48
N MET A 334 18.20 14.48 22.75
CA MET A 334 17.28 13.80 23.67
C MET A 334 17.39 14.35 25.11
N ALA A 335 18.59 14.76 25.55
CA ALA A 335 18.80 15.34 26.86
C ALA A 335 18.07 16.68 27.01
N ALA A 336 18.19 17.58 26.02
CA ALA A 336 17.48 18.84 26.01
C ALA A 336 15.94 18.65 25.93
N ALA A 337 15.46 17.66 25.17
CA ALA A 337 14.04 17.33 25.15
C ALA A 337 13.53 16.84 26.52
N LYS A 338 14.33 16.06 27.26
CA LYS A 338 14.00 15.63 28.63
C LYS A 338 13.96 16.81 29.61
N GLU A 339 14.94 17.70 29.56
CA GLU A 339 14.99 18.91 30.41
C GLU A 339 13.79 19.81 30.20
N LYS A 340 13.30 19.92 28.95
CA LYS A 340 12.09 20.65 28.59
C LYS A 340 10.77 19.90 28.90
N GLY A 341 10.84 18.67 29.40
CA GLY A 341 9.66 17.86 29.71
C GLY A 341 8.89 17.34 28.49
N LEU A 342 9.51 17.33 27.29
CA LEU A 342 8.90 16.90 26.04
C LEU A 342 8.98 15.37 25.86
N VAL A 343 9.78 14.67 26.65
CA VAL A 343 9.81 13.21 26.69
C VAL A 343 8.72 12.72 27.66
N ARG A 344 7.64 12.20 27.07
CA ARG A 344 6.49 11.70 27.82
C ARG A 344 6.74 10.28 28.32
N SER A 345 6.17 9.93 29.46
CA SER A 345 6.14 8.56 29.99
C SER A 345 4.74 7.99 29.77
N GLU A 346 4.61 7.09 28.83
CA GLU A 346 3.34 6.55 28.36
C GLU A 346 3.13 5.11 28.85
N GLY A 347 1.89 4.81 29.27
CA GLY A 347 1.48 3.50 29.77
C GLY A 347 0.98 2.55 28.69
N LYS A 348 0.36 1.43 29.15
CA LYS A 348 -0.12 0.35 28.28
C LYS A 348 -1.22 0.75 27.30
N GLU A 349 -2.01 1.76 27.64
CA GLU A 349 -3.15 2.22 26.82
C GLU A 349 -2.74 3.26 25.77
N TYR A 350 -1.49 3.68 25.75
CA TYR A 350 -1.02 4.64 24.78
C TYR A 350 -1.10 4.08 23.36
N VAL A 351 -1.80 4.78 22.48
CA VAL A 351 -1.89 4.49 21.05
C VAL A 351 -0.75 5.19 20.34
N MET A 352 0.13 4.40 19.73
CA MET A 352 1.31 4.89 19.01
C MET A 352 0.92 5.84 17.87
N GLN A 353 1.69 6.92 17.75
CA GLN A 353 1.53 7.88 16.66
C GLN A 353 2.65 7.69 15.63
N ASP A 354 2.34 8.06 14.36
CA ASP A 354 3.34 8.03 13.30
C ASP A 354 4.47 9.03 13.57
N GLY A 355 5.71 8.55 13.54
CA GLY A 355 6.91 9.35 13.84
C GLY A 355 7.26 9.45 15.33
N ASP A 356 6.54 8.78 16.23
CA ASP A 356 6.98 8.68 17.63
C ASP A 356 8.38 8.11 17.72
N ILE A 357 9.28 8.79 18.42
CA ILE A 357 10.61 8.27 18.76
C ILE A 357 10.52 7.67 20.15
N VAL A 358 10.83 6.37 20.29
CA VAL A 358 10.45 5.60 21.47
C VAL A 358 11.60 4.83 22.08
N LEU A 359 11.65 4.83 23.42
CA LEU A 359 12.46 3.91 24.20
C LEU A 359 11.53 3.13 25.13
N PHE A 360 11.37 1.83 24.88
CA PHE A 360 10.57 0.95 25.72
C PHE A 360 11.33 0.54 26.97
N ARG A 361 10.68 0.61 28.13
CA ARG A 361 11.15 0.08 29.39
C ARG A 361 10.39 -1.18 29.71
N PHE A 362 11.11 -2.26 29.92
CA PHE A 362 10.55 -3.58 30.19
C PHE A 362 11.37 -4.30 31.26
N ASN A 363 10.77 -5.30 31.87
CA ASN A 363 11.42 -6.21 32.82
C ASN A 363 10.96 -7.64 32.50
N VAL A 364 11.90 -8.57 32.34
CA VAL A 364 11.66 -9.98 32.04
C VAL A 364 12.11 -10.83 33.21
#